data_e1fa84e9ecba0fe35939616caa561b3a
#
_entry.id   e1fa84e9ecba0fe35939616caa561b3a
#
_cell.length_a   1.000
_cell.length_b   1.000
_cell.length_c   1.000
_cell.angle_alpha   90.00
_cell.angle_beta   90.00
_cell.angle_gamma   90.00
#
_symmetry.space_group_name_H-M   'P 1'
#
loop_
_entity.id
_entity.type
_entity.pdbx_description
1 polymer ?
#
loop_
_entity_poly.entity_id
_entity_poly.type
_entity_poly.pdbx_seq_one_letter_code
_entity_poly.pdbx_strand_id
1 'polypeptide(L)'
;MHTKELKSYLLPTILLLLTLGTTTACNKQGDQDQESEADNVIPVTIAQAKEMTFMPSIRFSGTAEASKSANLGTALPGKVERIRYSKGSFVPKGAVIVEMSDEMLLQAQVENEAIKRDFDRVTRLREKESISQMDYDHVKAKYDASVAKVSMLKKNTSITAPFSGVITEIMINEGETYAFTPSLSSDLKLESGIIELRQINPLKATIEVNEKDLSYIDKGQQATIIFDAYPDEPATGKISYISPVLSSMTRTASVEVNIPNSNNRLKPGMYCNVSIALPDREGLFVPLNAIYRLAGTAE
;
A
#
# COMPACT_ATOMS: atom_id res chain seq x y z
N MET A 1 -52.47 6.93 -27.50
CA MET A 1 -53.88 6.52 -27.28
C MET A 1 -54.35 7.22 -26.02
N HIS A 2 -55.24 8.13 -26.26
CA HIS A 2 -56.33 8.68 -25.44
C HIS A 2 -55.99 9.37 -24.11
N THR A 3 -55.99 10.73 -24.10
CA THR A 3 -57.17 11.62 -24.05
C THR A 3 -57.95 11.48 -22.72
N LYS A 4 -58.30 12.47 -21.99
CA LYS A 4 -58.99 13.76 -22.22
C LYS A 4 -59.10 14.42 -20.86
N GLU A 5 -58.91 15.74 -20.77
CA GLU A 5 -59.98 16.76 -20.78
C GLU A 5 -61.02 16.60 -19.63
N LEU A 6 -61.42 17.56 -18.86
CA LEU A 6 -62.09 18.77 -19.19
C LEU A 6 -62.42 19.54 -17.89
N LYS A 7 -62.17 20.85 -17.85
CA LYS A 7 -63.21 21.92 -17.73
C LYS A 7 -63.95 22.03 -16.39
N SER A 8 -64.05 23.13 -15.78
CA SER A 8 -64.44 24.48 -16.20
C SER A 8 -65.60 24.97 -15.33
N TYR A 9 -65.63 26.28 -15.09
CA TYR A 9 -66.75 27.17 -14.73
C TYR A 9 -67.10 27.28 -13.24
N LEU A 10 -67.44 28.43 -12.63
CA LEU A 10 -67.98 29.68 -13.09
C LEU A 10 -67.85 30.70 -11.96
N LEU A 11 -67.51 31.88 -12.26
CA LEU A 11 -68.08 33.12 -11.66
C LEU A 11 -69.58 33.12 -11.90
N PRO A 12 -70.42 33.99 -11.30
CA PRO A 12 -70.23 35.39 -10.98
C PRO A 12 -71.08 36.00 -9.86
N THR A 13 -70.85 37.26 -9.57
CA THR A 13 -71.75 38.45 -9.50
C THR A 13 -72.51 38.82 -8.24
N ILE A 14 -72.34 40.12 -8.03
CA ILE A 14 -73.38 41.17 -7.84
C ILE A 14 -73.67 41.57 -6.38
N LEU A 15 -73.39 42.77 -6.07
CA LEU A 15 -73.89 44.11 -6.20
C LEU A 15 -74.47 44.70 -4.90
N LEU A 16 -73.88 45.80 -4.49
CA LEU A 16 -74.47 47.10 -4.15
C LEU A 16 -75.51 47.13 -3.07
N LEU A 17 -75.31 47.89 -2.01
CA LEU A 17 -76.19 49.00 -1.54
C LEU A 17 -75.47 49.80 -0.44
N LEU A 18 -75.19 50.90 -0.70
CA LEU A 18 -75.37 52.32 -0.35
C LEU A 18 -76.37 52.56 0.76
N THR A 19 -75.93 53.16 1.90
CA THR A 19 -76.67 54.25 2.56
C THR A 19 -75.78 54.96 3.60
N LEU A 20 -75.67 56.11 3.47
CA LEU A 20 -75.60 57.39 4.13
C LEU A 20 -75.97 57.41 5.63
N GLY A 21 -75.16 58.11 6.43
CA GLY A 21 -75.54 58.45 7.81
C GLY A 21 -74.42 59.13 8.59
N THR A 22 -74.18 60.38 8.34
CA THR A 22 -73.96 61.58 9.21
C THR A 22 -73.10 61.49 10.46
N THR A 23 -72.05 62.22 10.39
CA THR A 23 -71.37 63.15 11.34
C THR A 23 -71.71 63.03 12.84
N THR A 24 -70.58 62.88 13.60
CA THR A 24 -70.35 63.71 14.77
C THR A 24 -68.83 63.82 15.02
N ALA A 25 -68.33 65.02 14.97
CA ALA A 25 -66.99 65.39 15.38
C ALA A 25 -66.92 65.35 16.90
N CYS A 26 -65.85 64.69 17.42
CA CYS A 26 -65.28 65.01 18.73
C CYS A 26 -63.76 64.94 18.63
N ASN A 27 -63.24 66.15 18.67
CA ASN A 27 -61.86 66.50 18.88
C ASN A 27 -61.41 65.89 20.22
N LYS A 28 -60.38 65.03 20.19
CA LYS A 28 -59.56 64.76 21.35
C LYS A 28 -58.08 64.67 20.96
N GLN A 29 -57.44 65.63 21.49
CA GLN A 29 -56.02 65.96 21.47
C GLN A 29 -55.15 64.76 21.76
N GLY A 30 -54.10 64.63 20.98
CA GLY A 30 -52.78 64.13 21.13
C GLY A 30 -52.55 63.18 22.30
N ASP A 31 -52.28 61.93 21.94
CA ASP A 31 -51.23 61.12 22.57
C ASP A 31 -50.35 60.65 21.45
N GLN A 32 -49.15 61.16 21.47
CA GLN A 32 -48.05 60.63 20.70
C GLN A 32 -47.74 59.27 21.32
N ASP A 33 -48.24 58.22 20.73
CA ASP A 33 -47.67 56.88 20.93
C ASP A 33 -46.23 56.95 20.46
N GLN A 34 -45.33 57.14 21.41
CA GLN A 34 -43.95 56.71 21.26
C GLN A 34 -44.01 55.22 20.99
N GLU A 35 -43.86 54.84 19.70
CA GLU A 35 -43.37 53.51 19.37
C GLU A 35 -42.05 53.32 20.14
N SER A 36 -42.19 52.64 21.27
CA SER A 36 -41.07 52.03 21.93
C SER A 36 -40.39 51.13 20.88
N GLU A 37 -39.29 51.59 20.33
CA GLU A 37 -38.36 50.68 19.68
C GLU A 37 -38.08 49.59 20.70
N ALA A 38 -38.78 48.48 20.56
CA ALA A 38 -38.46 47.26 21.27
C ALA A 38 -37.02 46.94 20.88
N ASP A 39 -36.13 47.23 21.82
CA ASP A 39 -34.73 46.93 21.72
C ASP A 39 -34.63 45.40 21.42
N ASN A 40 -34.43 45.11 20.19
CA ASN A 40 -34.42 43.71 19.69
C ASN A 40 -33.12 43.07 20.21
N VAL A 41 -33.12 42.79 21.49
CA VAL A 41 -32.01 42.18 22.18
C VAL A 41 -31.81 40.77 21.64
N ILE A 42 -30.83 40.61 20.75
CA ILE A 42 -30.46 39.30 20.23
C ILE A 42 -29.67 38.57 21.35
N PRO A 43 -30.19 37.46 21.85
CA PRO A 43 -29.45 36.72 22.89
C PRO A 43 -28.18 36.15 22.27
N VAL A 44 -27.05 36.55 22.81
CA VAL A 44 -25.71 36.03 22.40
C VAL A 44 -25.12 35.20 23.52
N THR A 45 -24.51 34.09 23.18
CA THR A 45 -23.70 33.31 24.09
C THR A 45 -22.25 33.68 23.90
N ILE A 46 -21.60 34.11 24.97
CA ILE A 46 -20.17 34.41 24.95
C ILE A 46 -19.39 33.18 25.37
N ALA A 47 -18.28 32.93 24.70
CA ALA A 47 -17.31 31.90 25.07
C ALA A 47 -15.93 32.54 25.19
N GLN A 48 -15.19 32.14 26.21
CA GLN A 48 -13.84 32.63 26.43
C GLN A 48 -12.87 31.83 25.56
N ALA A 49 -12.03 32.49 24.81
CA ALA A 49 -10.91 31.87 24.14
C ALA A 49 -9.88 31.34 25.14
N LYS A 50 -9.41 30.14 24.94
CA LYS A 50 -8.44 29.47 25.82
C LYS A 50 -7.18 29.13 25.06
N GLU A 51 -6.05 29.44 25.64
CA GLU A 51 -4.76 28.93 25.18
C GLU A 51 -4.64 27.46 25.56
N MET A 52 -4.40 26.60 24.58
CA MET A 52 -4.20 25.17 24.79
C MET A 52 -3.08 24.66 23.90
N THR A 53 -2.29 23.76 24.42
CA THR A 53 -1.34 22.98 23.62
C THR A 53 -2.09 21.87 22.92
N PHE A 54 -1.87 21.72 21.63
CA PHE A 54 -2.44 20.65 20.82
C PHE A 54 -1.39 20.00 19.93
N MET A 55 -1.61 18.74 19.61
CA MET A 55 -0.76 17.95 18.72
C MET A 55 -1.43 17.90 17.36
N PRO A 56 -0.99 18.71 16.40
CA PRO A 56 -1.52 18.65 15.03
C PRO A 56 -1.09 17.34 14.37
N SER A 57 -1.84 16.88 13.40
CA SER A 57 -1.48 15.71 12.60
C SER A 57 -1.72 15.96 11.12
N ILE A 58 -0.85 15.40 10.29
CA ILE A 58 -1.04 15.39 8.83
C ILE A 58 -1.54 14.00 8.46
N ARG A 59 -2.51 13.94 7.54
CA ARG A 59 -3.11 12.70 7.07
C ARG A 59 -2.76 12.48 5.60
N PHE A 60 -2.39 11.25 5.30
CA PHE A 60 -2.09 10.78 3.95
C PHE A 60 -2.86 9.50 3.69
N SER A 61 -3.27 9.33 2.44
CA SER A 61 -3.83 8.08 1.96
C SER A 61 -2.72 7.20 1.39
N GLY A 62 -2.82 5.91 1.60
CA GLY A 62 -1.84 4.94 1.12
C GLY A 62 -2.43 3.56 0.91
N THR A 63 -1.61 2.68 0.39
CA THR A 63 -1.95 1.27 0.23
C THR A 63 -0.93 0.43 0.98
N ALA A 64 -1.42 -0.57 1.72
CA ALA A 64 -0.55 -1.54 2.35
C ALA A 64 -0.02 -2.53 1.31
N GLU A 65 1.26 -2.78 1.36
CA GLU A 65 1.96 -3.70 0.47
C GLU A 65 2.74 -4.72 1.28
N ALA A 66 3.10 -5.83 0.65
CA ALA A 66 4.08 -6.74 1.21
C ALA A 66 5.43 -6.02 1.34
N SER A 67 6.12 -6.20 2.47
CA SER A 67 7.45 -5.59 2.65
C SER A 67 8.48 -6.14 1.68
N LYS A 68 8.31 -7.40 1.24
CA LYS A 68 9.08 -8.04 0.16
C LYS A 68 8.16 -8.91 -0.68
N SER A 69 8.41 -8.92 -1.98
CA SER A 69 7.77 -9.81 -2.94
C SER A 69 8.83 -10.40 -3.85
N ALA A 70 8.73 -11.67 -4.16
CA ALA A 70 9.63 -12.35 -5.09
C ALA A 70 8.89 -13.43 -5.87
N ASN A 71 9.03 -13.39 -7.19
CA ASN A 71 8.65 -14.47 -8.07
C ASN A 71 9.83 -15.43 -8.19
N LEU A 72 9.68 -16.62 -7.64
CA LEU A 72 10.73 -17.62 -7.52
C LEU A 72 10.65 -18.60 -8.70
N GLY A 73 11.76 -18.77 -9.37
CA GLY A 73 11.94 -19.70 -10.47
C GLY A 73 13.39 -20.16 -10.57
N THR A 74 13.70 -20.94 -11.60
CA THR A 74 15.06 -21.39 -11.90
C THR A 74 15.58 -20.70 -13.16
N ALA A 75 16.90 -20.61 -13.28
CA ALA A 75 17.54 -20.09 -14.50
C ALA A 75 17.54 -21.09 -15.66
N LEU A 76 17.31 -22.36 -15.37
CA LEU A 76 17.28 -23.45 -16.35
C LEU A 76 15.86 -24.02 -16.46
N PRO A 77 15.42 -24.35 -17.69
CA PRO A 77 14.16 -25.06 -17.85
C PRO A 77 14.25 -26.47 -17.24
N GLY A 78 13.14 -26.96 -16.74
CA GLY A 78 13.07 -28.30 -16.15
C GLY A 78 11.68 -28.65 -15.69
N LYS A 79 11.45 -29.91 -15.41
CA LYS A 79 10.19 -30.40 -14.87
C LYS A 79 10.10 -30.12 -13.38
N VAL A 80 8.93 -29.65 -12.91
CA VAL A 80 8.62 -29.50 -11.48
C VAL A 80 8.27 -30.87 -10.92
N GLU A 81 9.11 -31.41 -10.05
CA GLU A 81 8.86 -32.73 -9.44
C GLU A 81 7.93 -32.61 -8.23
N ARG A 82 8.16 -31.62 -7.37
CA ARG A 82 7.37 -31.47 -6.15
C ARG A 82 7.33 -30.01 -5.67
N ILE A 83 6.15 -29.61 -5.17
CA ILE A 83 5.93 -28.34 -4.48
C ILE A 83 5.60 -28.65 -3.02
N ARG A 84 6.50 -28.31 -2.10
CA ARG A 84 6.43 -28.71 -0.69
C ARG A 84 5.41 -27.91 0.14
N TYR A 85 4.93 -26.79 -0.37
CA TYR A 85 4.03 -25.88 0.35
C TYR A 85 2.86 -25.48 -0.54
N SER A 86 1.67 -25.41 0.06
CA SER A 86 0.46 -24.99 -0.65
C SER A 86 0.31 -23.47 -0.66
N LYS A 87 -0.52 -22.94 -1.56
CA LYS A 87 -0.95 -21.53 -1.57
C LYS A 87 -1.53 -21.15 -0.20
N GLY A 88 -1.10 -20.00 0.33
CA GLY A 88 -1.46 -19.50 1.66
C GLY A 88 -0.57 -20.02 2.80
N SER A 89 0.33 -20.96 2.56
CA SER A 89 1.22 -21.49 3.60
C SER A 89 2.35 -20.51 3.92
N PHE A 90 2.73 -20.44 5.20
CA PHE A 90 3.92 -19.75 5.64
C PHE A 90 5.18 -20.59 5.37
N VAL A 91 6.22 -19.96 4.85
CA VAL A 91 7.49 -20.57 4.52
C VAL A 91 8.62 -19.80 5.24
N PRO A 92 9.45 -20.47 6.04
CA PRO A 92 10.61 -19.85 6.66
C PRO A 92 11.73 -19.65 5.63
N LYS A 93 12.57 -18.63 5.85
CA LYS A 93 13.77 -18.37 5.03
C LYS A 93 14.65 -19.60 4.93
N GLY A 94 15.12 -19.93 3.72
CA GLY A 94 16.02 -21.06 3.43
C GLY A 94 15.31 -22.39 3.25
N ALA A 95 14.01 -22.48 3.51
CA ALA A 95 13.26 -23.72 3.24
C ALA A 95 13.17 -23.99 1.74
N VAL A 96 13.28 -25.27 1.35
CA VAL A 96 13.05 -25.71 -0.03
C VAL A 96 11.57 -25.67 -0.31
N ILE A 97 11.16 -24.91 -1.31
CA ILE A 97 9.76 -24.74 -1.71
C ILE A 97 9.42 -25.65 -2.88
N VAL A 98 10.30 -25.68 -3.89
CA VAL A 98 10.10 -26.46 -5.12
C VAL A 98 11.31 -27.35 -5.36
N GLU A 99 11.05 -28.57 -5.75
CA GLU A 99 12.05 -29.53 -6.25
C GLU A 99 11.84 -29.69 -7.75
N MET A 100 12.94 -29.48 -8.50
CA MET A 100 12.99 -29.70 -9.94
C MET A 100 13.59 -31.06 -10.24
N SER A 101 13.34 -31.60 -11.43
CA SER A 101 14.03 -32.79 -11.94
C SER A 101 15.54 -32.67 -11.81
N ASP A 102 16.18 -33.72 -11.30
CA ASP A 102 17.61 -33.79 -11.02
C ASP A 102 18.40 -34.64 -12.02
N GLU A 103 17.76 -35.12 -13.10
CA GLU A 103 18.40 -35.99 -14.09
C GLU A 103 19.68 -35.42 -14.69
N MET A 104 19.65 -34.11 -15.05
CA MET A 104 20.83 -33.41 -15.55
C MET A 104 21.93 -33.26 -14.49
N LEU A 105 21.54 -33.09 -13.22
CA LEU A 105 22.46 -33.02 -12.11
C LEU A 105 23.14 -34.36 -11.86
N LEU A 106 22.35 -35.45 -11.85
CA LEU A 106 22.89 -36.82 -11.68
C LEU A 106 23.84 -37.14 -12.81
N GLN A 107 23.54 -36.85 -14.08
CA GLN A 107 24.45 -37.04 -15.21
C GLN A 107 25.75 -36.25 -15.02
N ALA A 108 25.64 -34.97 -14.63
CA ALA A 108 26.83 -34.15 -14.42
C ALA A 108 27.68 -34.63 -13.21
N GLN A 109 27.05 -35.16 -12.17
CA GLN A 109 27.75 -35.73 -11.03
C GLN A 109 28.57 -36.97 -11.43
N VAL A 110 27.97 -37.90 -12.24
CA VAL A 110 28.70 -39.09 -12.76
C VAL A 110 29.90 -38.66 -13.64
N GLU A 111 29.66 -37.67 -14.52
CA GLU A 111 30.73 -37.11 -15.36
C GLU A 111 31.88 -36.49 -14.50
N ASN A 112 31.50 -35.67 -13.51
CA ASN A 112 32.46 -35.05 -12.59
C ASN A 112 33.28 -36.09 -11.81
N GLU A 113 32.64 -37.17 -11.35
CA GLU A 113 33.36 -38.23 -10.62
C GLU A 113 34.33 -38.97 -11.51
N ALA A 114 34.06 -39.20 -12.80
CA ALA A 114 35.00 -39.77 -13.74
C ALA A 114 36.21 -38.81 -13.96
N ILE A 115 35.95 -37.52 -14.21
CA ILE A 115 36.99 -36.51 -14.40
C ILE A 115 37.81 -36.34 -13.11
N LYS A 116 37.21 -36.41 -11.94
CA LYS A 116 37.92 -36.35 -10.65
C LYS A 116 38.91 -37.50 -10.50
N ARG A 117 38.52 -38.71 -10.84
CA ARG A 117 39.47 -39.87 -10.81
C ARG A 117 40.68 -39.66 -11.72
N ASP A 118 40.47 -39.06 -12.89
CA ASP A 118 41.57 -38.74 -13.80
C ASP A 118 42.45 -37.62 -13.22
N PHE A 119 41.85 -36.58 -12.65
CA PHE A 119 42.60 -35.50 -11.99
C PHE A 119 43.43 -36.01 -10.79
N ASP A 120 42.82 -36.86 -9.93
CA ASP A 120 43.54 -37.47 -8.80
C ASP A 120 44.73 -38.34 -9.26
N ARG A 121 44.59 -39.03 -10.42
CA ARG A 121 45.68 -39.82 -11.01
C ARG A 121 46.79 -38.91 -11.50
N VAL A 122 46.47 -37.86 -12.23
CA VAL A 122 47.39 -36.89 -12.79
C VAL A 122 48.11 -36.11 -11.68
N THR A 123 47.41 -35.77 -10.59
CA THR A 123 47.99 -35.13 -9.41
C THR A 123 49.11 -36.01 -8.79
N ARG A 124 48.84 -37.33 -8.61
CA ARG A 124 49.88 -38.27 -8.11
C ARG A 124 51.07 -38.43 -9.06
N LEU A 125 50.86 -38.37 -10.40
CA LEU A 125 51.94 -38.41 -11.39
C LEU A 125 52.77 -37.11 -11.37
N ARG A 126 52.11 -35.96 -11.11
CA ARG A 126 52.75 -34.66 -10.95
C ARG A 126 53.69 -34.61 -9.72
N GLU A 127 53.23 -35.14 -8.58
CA GLU A 127 54.06 -35.29 -7.37
C GLU A 127 55.30 -36.12 -7.58
N LYS A 128 55.26 -37.06 -8.56
CA LYS A 128 56.39 -37.90 -8.96
C LYS A 128 57.18 -37.33 -10.15
N GLU A 129 56.96 -36.07 -10.54
CA GLU A 129 57.50 -35.40 -11.69
C GLU A 129 57.39 -36.19 -13.03
N SER A 130 56.37 -37.04 -13.13
CA SER A 130 56.20 -37.98 -14.25
C SER A 130 55.22 -37.44 -15.31
N ILE A 131 54.78 -36.18 -15.24
CA ILE A 131 53.90 -35.53 -16.19
C ILE A 131 54.29 -34.06 -16.40
N SER A 132 54.00 -33.52 -17.60
CA SER A 132 54.27 -32.11 -17.92
C SER A 132 53.29 -31.17 -17.15
N GLN A 133 53.77 -29.94 -16.91
CA GLN A 133 52.89 -28.91 -16.31
C GLN A 133 51.64 -28.64 -17.17
N MET A 134 51.85 -28.60 -18.49
CA MET A 134 50.75 -28.36 -19.43
C MET A 134 49.64 -29.42 -19.36
N ASP A 135 50.05 -30.71 -19.28
CA ASP A 135 49.05 -31.81 -19.17
C ASP A 135 48.32 -31.77 -17.84
N TYR A 136 49.03 -31.46 -16.74
CA TYR A 136 48.39 -31.27 -15.44
C TYR A 136 47.38 -30.14 -15.46
N ASP A 137 47.77 -28.96 -15.99
CA ASP A 137 46.93 -27.78 -16.05
C ASP A 137 45.70 -28.04 -16.94
N HIS A 138 45.82 -28.79 -18.03
CA HIS A 138 44.69 -29.20 -18.87
C HIS A 138 43.68 -30.07 -18.14
N VAL A 139 44.13 -31.10 -17.42
CA VAL A 139 43.22 -31.99 -16.66
C VAL A 139 42.62 -31.25 -15.49
N LYS A 140 43.35 -30.39 -14.81
CA LYS A 140 42.87 -29.54 -13.73
C LYS A 140 41.77 -28.60 -14.23
N ALA A 141 41.96 -27.90 -15.34
CA ALA A 141 40.94 -27.03 -15.93
C ALA A 141 39.66 -27.79 -16.27
N LYS A 142 39.76 -29.02 -16.79
CA LYS A 142 38.62 -29.89 -17.08
C LYS A 142 37.89 -30.28 -15.79
N TYR A 143 38.59 -30.60 -14.71
CA TYR A 143 38.02 -30.89 -13.41
C TYR A 143 37.31 -29.67 -12.83
N ASP A 144 37.93 -28.52 -12.82
CA ASP A 144 37.39 -27.26 -12.31
C ASP A 144 36.08 -26.89 -13.08
N ALA A 145 36.04 -27.08 -14.40
CA ALA A 145 34.85 -26.87 -15.23
C ALA A 145 33.72 -27.83 -14.88
N SER A 146 34.04 -29.13 -14.61
CA SER A 146 33.04 -30.11 -14.22
C SER A 146 32.43 -29.83 -12.85
N VAL A 147 33.25 -29.39 -11.89
CA VAL A 147 32.77 -28.92 -10.56
C VAL A 147 31.85 -27.73 -10.70
N ALA A 148 32.21 -26.75 -11.53
CA ALA A 148 31.34 -25.58 -11.79
C ALA A 148 30.01 -25.97 -12.42
N LYS A 149 30.00 -26.95 -13.37
CA LYS A 149 28.80 -27.50 -13.99
C LYS A 149 27.87 -28.14 -12.96
N VAL A 150 28.40 -29.00 -12.09
CA VAL A 150 27.63 -29.63 -10.99
C VAL A 150 27.05 -28.57 -10.06
N SER A 151 27.88 -27.58 -9.66
CA SER A 151 27.39 -26.49 -8.78
C SER A 151 26.26 -25.67 -9.39
N MET A 152 26.37 -25.36 -10.67
CA MET A 152 25.32 -24.63 -11.41
C MET A 152 24.02 -25.44 -11.46
N LEU A 153 24.07 -26.72 -11.83
CA LEU A 153 22.90 -27.60 -11.89
C LEU A 153 22.27 -27.78 -10.52
N LYS A 154 23.07 -28.01 -9.48
CA LYS A 154 22.60 -28.14 -8.09
C LYS A 154 21.81 -26.93 -7.61
N LYS A 155 22.21 -25.72 -7.98
CA LYS A 155 21.48 -24.48 -7.64
C LYS A 155 20.12 -24.38 -8.35
N ASN A 156 19.94 -25.09 -9.47
CA ASN A 156 18.71 -25.07 -10.26
C ASN A 156 17.78 -26.26 -10.01
N THR A 157 18.18 -27.26 -9.21
CA THR A 157 17.34 -28.41 -8.85
C THR A 157 16.45 -28.16 -7.64
N SER A 158 16.62 -27.04 -6.92
CA SER A 158 15.75 -26.68 -5.81
C SER A 158 15.61 -25.19 -5.68
N ILE A 159 14.38 -24.75 -5.45
CA ILE A 159 14.08 -23.33 -5.17
C ILE A 159 13.89 -23.17 -3.68
N THR A 160 14.66 -22.29 -3.08
CA THR A 160 14.60 -21.99 -1.65
C THR A 160 14.06 -20.59 -1.39
N ALA A 161 13.38 -20.42 -0.24
CA ALA A 161 12.85 -19.13 0.19
C ALA A 161 13.98 -18.12 0.50
N PRO A 162 14.09 -16.98 -0.19
CA PRO A 162 15.12 -15.98 0.10
C PRO A 162 14.82 -15.19 1.39
N PHE A 163 13.56 -15.16 1.81
CA PHE A 163 13.07 -14.58 3.06
C PHE A 163 11.87 -15.36 3.57
N SER A 164 11.52 -15.18 4.84
CA SER A 164 10.30 -15.79 5.39
C SER A 164 9.07 -15.05 4.90
N GLY A 165 8.06 -15.78 4.43
CA GLY A 165 6.85 -15.18 3.84
C GLY A 165 5.74 -16.18 3.65
N VAL A 166 4.71 -15.77 2.93
CA VAL A 166 3.55 -16.61 2.57
C VAL A 166 3.52 -16.78 1.05
N ILE A 167 3.23 -17.98 0.60
CA ILE A 167 3.00 -18.26 -0.81
C ILE A 167 1.66 -17.66 -1.21
N THR A 168 1.69 -16.67 -2.10
CA THR A 168 0.48 -16.02 -2.60
C THR A 168 -0.03 -16.64 -3.87
N GLU A 169 0.88 -17.16 -4.71
CA GLU A 169 0.51 -17.78 -5.97
C GLU A 169 1.44 -18.94 -6.33
N ILE A 170 0.86 -19.95 -6.98
CA ILE A 170 1.56 -21.06 -7.63
C ILE A 170 1.18 -21.01 -9.10
N MET A 171 2.16 -20.73 -9.96
CA MET A 171 1.95 -20.48 -11.39
C MET A 171 2.09 -21.73 -12.24
N ILE A 172 2.74 -22.77 -11.69
CA ILE A 172 3.03 -24.03 -12.39
C ILE A 172 2.77 -25.18 -11.43
N ASN A 173 2.15 -26.25 -11.91
CA ASN A 173 1.81 -27.41 -11.11
C ASN A 173 2.92 -28.49 -11.12
N GLU A 174 2.86 -29.40 -10.16
CA GLU A 174 3.72 -30.59 -10.16
C GLU A 174 3.53 -31.39 -11.45
N GLY A 175 4.62 -31.86 -12.02
CA GLY A 175 4.65 -32.60 -13.28
C GLY A 175 4.76 -31.76 -14.52
N GLU A 176 4.50 -30.46 -14.45
CA GLU A 176 4.63 -29.52 -15.57
C GLU A 176 6.09 -29.12 -15.79
N THR A 177 6.39 -28.70 -17.02
CA THR A 177 7.73 -28.22 -17.39
C THR A 177 7.78 -26.71 -17.31
N TYR A 178 8.65 -26.19 -16.45
CA TYR A 178 8.99 -24.79 -16.41
C TYR A 178 9.95 -24.42 -17.53
N ALA A 179 9.60 -23.39 -18.29
CA ALA A 179 10.53 -22.70 -19.18
C ALA A 179 10.45 -21.20 -18.87
N PHE A 180 11.61 -20.54 -18.91
CA PHE A 180 11.63 -19.09 -18.69
C PHE A 180 10.90 -18.37 -19.84
N THR A 181 9.61 -18.17 -19.65
CA THR A 181 8.77 -17.37 -20.54
C THR A 181 8.16 -16.24 -19.73
N PRO A 182 8.60 -14.99 -19.94
CA PRO A 182 7.98 -13.86 -19.29
C PRO A 182 6.51 -13.76 -19.72
N SER A 183 5.59 -13.76 -18.76
CA SER A 183 4.17 -13.47 -18.99
C SER A 183 3.84 -12.08 -18.49
N LEU A 184 2.90 -11.41 -19.16
CA LEU A 184 2.39 -10.12 -18.72
C LEU A 184 1.33 -10.34 -17.66
N SER A 185 1.58 -9.86 -16.43
CA SER A 185 0.58 -9.90 -15.36
C SER A 185 -0.54 -8.88 -15.58
N SER A 186 -1.63 -9.00 -14.80
CA SER A 186 -2.74 -8.03 -14.78
C SER A 186 -2.29 -6.59 -14.51
N ASP A 187 -1.16 -6.41 -13.83
CA ASP A 187 -0.58 -5.11 -13.51
C ASP A 187 0.46 -4.63 -14.54
N LEU A 188 0.45 -5.19 -15.77
CA LEU A 188 1.38 -4.87 -16.86
C LEU A 188 2.86 -5.10 -16.52
N LYS A 189 3.15 -5.98 -15.55
CA LYS A 189 4.51 -6.40 -15.22
C LYS A 189 4.84 -7.70 -15.91
N LEU A 190 6.05 -7.78 -16.43
CA LEU A 190 6.60 -9.03 -16.95
C LEU A 190 6.97 -9.92 -15.74
N GLU A 191 6.17 -10.94 -15.51
CA GLU A 191 6.37 -11.89 -14.43
C GLU A 191 6.81 -13.24 -15.01
N SER A 192 7.82 -13.82 -14.40
CA SER A 192 8.23 -15.19 -14.65
C SER A 192 8.58 -15.83 -13.32
N GLY A 193 8.08 -17.02 -13.09
CA GLY A 193 8.32 -17.74 -11.85
C GLY A 193 7.48 -19.02 -11.78
N ILE A 194 7.74 -19.81 -10.79
CA ILE A 194 6.97 -20.98 -10.43
C ILE A 194 6.05 -20.65 -9.26
N ILE A 195 6.56 -19.86 -8.32
CA ILE A 195 5.86 -19.49 -7.08
C ILE A 195 6.12 -18.02 -6.76
N GLU A 196 5.07 -17.33 -6.33
CA GLU A 196 5.18 -16.01 -5.73
C GLU A 196 5.22 -16.12 -4.20
N LEU A 197 6.28 -15.55 -3.61
CA LEU A 197 6.48 -15.45 -2.16
C LEU A 197 6.39 -13.99 -1.71
N ARG A 198 5.52 -13.70 -0.76
CA ARG A 198 5.36 -12.34 -0.19
C ARG A 198 5.59 -12.34 1.32
N GLN A 199 6.36 -11.37 1.79
CA GLN A 199 6.51 -11.12 3.23
C GLN A 199 5.40 -10.17 3.68
N ILE A 200 4.42 -10.70 4.41
CA ILE A 200 3.24 -9.96 4.90
C ILE A 200 3.36 -9.52 6.36
N ASN A 201 4.45 -9.88 7.02
CA ASN A 201 4.81 -9.40 8.36
C ASN A 201 6.31 -9.07 8.41
N PRO A 202 6.66 -7.79 8.58
CA PRO A 202 5.76 -6.63 8.59
C PRO A 202 5.15 -6.35 7.20
N LEU A 203 4.09 -5.55 7.15
CA LEU A 203 3.65 -4.86 5.95
C LEU A 203 4.35 -3.51 5.83
N LYS A 204 4.27 -2.89 4.67
CA LYS A 204 4.61 -1.50 4.46
C LYS A 204 3.41 -0.76 3.87
N ALA A 205 3.16 0.47 4.32
CA ALA A 205 2.26 1.40 3.65
C ALA A 205 3.09 2.45 2.92
N THR A 206 2.82 2.63 1.64
CA THR A 206 3.45 3.66 0.82
C THR A 206 2.49 4.84 0.73
N ILE A 207 2.98 6.03 1.11
CA ILE A 207 2.24 7.29 1.05
C ILE A 207 3.04 8.31 0.25
N GLU A 208 2.33 9.24 -0.39
CA GLU A 208 2.92 10.34 -1.14
C GLU A 208 2.81 11.63 -0.33
N VAL A 209 3.95 12.19 0.03
CA VAL A 209 4.07 13.39 0.87
C VAL A 209 4.46 14.57 0.03
N ASN A 210 3.69 15.68 0.14
CA ASN A 210 4.00 16.91 -0.55
C ASN A 210 5.31 17.54 -0.05
N GLU A 211 6.01 18.25 -0.92
CA GLU A 211 7.27 18.95 -0.63
C GLU A 211 7.15 19.84 0.63
N LYS A 212 6.05 20.59 0.78
CA LYS A 212 5.81 21.49 1.93
C LYS A 212 5.70 20.77 3.28
N ASP A 213 5.25 19.53 3.27
CA ASP A 213 5.00 18.73 4.47
C ASP A 213 6.21 17.84 4.82
N LEU A 214 7.16 17.69 3.88
CA LEU A 214 8.32 16.81 4.01
C LEU A 214 9.26 17.23 5.16
N SER A 215 9.33 18.53 5.46
CA SER A 215 10.16 19.06 6.55
C SER A 215 9.71 18.65 7.94
N TYR A 216 8.50 18.11 8.08
CA TYR A 216 7.92 17.63 9.34
C TYR A 216 8.00 16.12 9.51
N ILE A 217 8.59 15.42 8.55
CA ILE A 217 8.58 13.96 8.51
C ILE A 217 10.00 13.43 8.61
N ASP A 218 10.22 12.64 9.66
CA ASP A 218 11.51 12.05 9.95
C ASP A 218 11.46 10.51 9.94
N LYS A 219 12.58 9.90 9.54
CA LYS A 219 12.75 8.46 9.64
C LYS A 219 12.69 8.00 11.10
N GLY A 220 11.90 6.96 11.38
CA GLY A 220 11.68 6.43 12.73
C GLY A 220 10.51 7.06 13.46
N GLN A 221 9.91 8.15 12.93
CA GLN A 221 8.72 8.78 13.48
C GLN A 221 7.55 7.80 13.49
N GLN A 222 6.73 7.87 14.55
CA GLN A 222 5.53 7.04 14.66
C GLN A 222 4.40 7.58 13.79
N ALA A 223 3.65 6.65 13.21
CA ALA A 223 2.44 6.94 12.46
C ALA A 223 1.30 6.07 12.97
N THR A 224 0.10 6.62 12.99
CA THR A 224 -1.14 5.88 13.26
C THR A 224 -1.78 5.55 11.93
N ILE A 225 -2.09 4.28 11.70
CA ILE A 225 -2.64 3.78 10.44
C ILE A 225 -4.03 3.22 10.72
N ILE A 226 -5.02 3.72 9.99
CA ILE A 226 -6.40 3.25 10.03
C ILE A 226 -6.71 2.61 8.69
N PHE A 227 -7.05 1.33 8.70
CA PHE A 227 -7.50 0.59 7.53
C PHE A 227 -9.01 0.69 7.38
N ASP A 228 -9.51 0.90 6.19
CA ASP A 228 -10.96 0.99 5.94
C ASP A 228 -11.69 -0.32 6.32
N ALA A 229 -10.98 -1.46 6.22
CA ALA A 229 -11.50 -2.75 6.67
C ALA A 229 -11.60 -2.90 8.21
N TYR A 230 -10.89 -2.06 8.97
CA TYR A 230 -10.80 -2.10 10.44
C TYR A 230 -10.76 -0.68 11.01
N PRO A 231 -11.84 0.11 10.89
CA PRO A 231 -11.85 1.52 11.26
C PRO A 231 -11.67 1.76 12.76
N ASP A 232 -12.13 0.83 13.59
CA ASP A 232 -12.07 0.94 15.05
C ASP A 232 -10.78 0.36 15.66
N GLU A 233 -9.88 -0.19 14.84
CA GLU A 233 -8.64 -0.81 15.30
C GLU A 233 -7.42 -0.14 14.63
N PRO A 234 -6.98 1.03 15.10
CA PRO A 234 -5.82 1.71 14.54
C PRO A 234 -4.55 0.87 14.76
N ALA A 235 -3.79 0.69 13.71
CA ALA A 235 -2.46 0.10 13.78
C ALA A 235 -1.41 1.20 14.01
N THR A 236 -0.32 0.84 14.68
CA THR A 236 0.83 1.73 14.84
C THR A 236 1.97 1.27 13.96
N GLY A 237 2.54 2.18 13.19
CA GLY A 237 3.71 1.94 12.35
C GLY A 237 4.81 2.95 12.60
N LYS A 238 5.95 2.75 11.92
CA LYS A 238 7.08 3.67 11.94
C LYS A 238 7.54 3.97 10.52
N ILE A 239 7.90 5.22 10.26
CA ILE A 239 8.49 5.63 9.01
C ILE A 239 9.84 4.92 8.85
N SER A 240 9.95 4.09 7.84
CA SER A 240 11.15 3.28 7.56
C SER A 240 12.02 3.87 6.47
N TYR A 241 11.40 4.54 5.50
CA TYR A 241 12.09 5.10 4.36
C TYR A 241 11.40 6.38 3.89
N ILE A 242 12.19 7.35 3.48
CA ILE A 242 11.78 8.60 2.82
C ILE A 242 12.57 8.68 1.53
N SER A 243 11.90 8.84 0.40
CA SER A 243 12.57 8.96 -0.89
C SER A 243 13.48 10.20 -0.93
N PRO A 244 14.74 10.07 -1.34
CA PRO A 244 15.65 11.21 -1.51
C PRO A 244 15.34 12.03 -2.76
N VAL A 245 14.40 11.58 -3.60
CA VAL A 245 14.02 12.21 -4.86
C VAL A 245 12.53 12.47 -4.86
N LEU A 246 12.14 13.69 -5.24
CA LEU A 246 10.74 14.04 -5.47
C LEU A 246 10.33 13.72 -6.91
N SER A 247 9.11 13.27 -7.06
CA SER A 247 8.47 13.17 -8.37
C SER A 247 8.26 14.58 -8.95
N SER A 248 8.84 14.86 -10.10
CA SER A 248 8.68 16.15 -10.78
C SER A 248 7.25 16.39 -11.27
N MET A 249 6.48 15.33 -11.48
CA MET A 249 5.09 15.40 -11.95
C MET A 249 4.13 15.76 -10.81
N THR A 250 4.25 15.10 -9.66
CA THR A 250 3.35 15.25 -8.52
C THR A 250 3.90 16.17 -7.44
N ARG A 251 5.21 16.47 -7.45
CA ARG A 251 5.95 17.21 -6.41
C ARG A 251 5.79 16.57 -5.04
N THR A 252 5.80 15.26 -5.01
CA THR A 252 5.71 14.45 -3.80
C THR A 252 6.95 13.59 -3.62
N ALA A 253 7.26 13.25 -2.38
CA ALA A 253 8.20 12.20 -2.01
C ALA A 253 7.44 10.97 -1.56
N SER A 254 7.88 9.81 -2.01
CA SER A 254 7.34 8.54 -1.53
C SER A 254 7.93 8.23 -0.15
N VAL A 255 7.06 7.92 0.80
CA VAL A 255 7.41 7.58 2.19
C VAL A 255 6.84 6.22 2.54
N GLU A 256 7.68 5.33 3.06
CA GLU A 256 7.25 4.01 3.48
C GLU A 256 7.12 3.93 5.01
N VAL A 257 5.98 3.46 5.46
CA VAL A 257 5.66 3.21 6.87
C VAL A 257 5.62 1.71 7.12
N ASN A 258 6.45 1.22 8.00
CA ASN A 258 6.51 -0.18 8.40
C ASN A 258 5.43 -0.48 9.45
N ILE A 259 4.60 -1.50 9.19
CA ILE A 259 3.43 -1.86 9.99
C ILE A 259 3.57 -3.31 10.48
N PRO A 260 3.70 -3.55 11.80
CA PRO A 260 3.67 -4.90 12.34
C PRO A 260 2.33 -5.60 12.04
N ASN A 261 2.38 -6.86 11.60
CA ASN A 261 1.21 -7.66 11.24
C ASN A 261 1.34 -9.09 11.79
N SER A 262 1.60 -9.23 13.08
CA SER A 262 1.88 -10.53 13.71
C SER A 262 0.71 -11.53 13.65
N ASN A 263 -0.51 -11.02 13.60
CA ASN A 263 -1.73 -11.82 13.48
C ASN A 263 -2.15 -12.13 12.03
N ASN A 264 -1.41 -11.61 11.04
CA ASN A 264 -1.68 -11.74 9.60
C ASN A 264 -3.10 -11.31 9.16
N ARG A 265 -3.76 -10.43 9.95
CA ARG A 265 -5.12 -9.93 9.64
C ARG A 265 -5.08 -8.92 8.49
N LEU A 266 -4.07 -8.06 8.50
CA LEU A 266 -3.88 -7.08 7.44
C LEU A 266 -3.36 -7.78 6.18
N LYS A 267 -3.90 -7.39 5.04
CA LYS A 267 -3.53 -7.97 3.74
C LYS A 267 -2.89 -6.92 2.84
N PRO A 268 -1.87 -7.29 2.06
CA PRO A 268 -1.41 -6.46 0.96
C PRO A 268 -2.57 -6.09 0.04
N GLY A 269 -2.60 -4.86 -0.46
CA GLY A 269 -3.68 -4.30 -1.26
C GLY A 269 -4.75 -3.55 -0.47
N MET A 270 -4.75 -3.62 0.87
CA MET A 270 -5.68 -2.84 1.68
C MET A 270 -5.35 -1.35 1.63
N TYR A 271 -6.40 -0.54 1.44
CA TYR A 271 -6.31 0.91 1.56
C TYR A 271 -6.22 1.32 3.03
N CYS A 272 -5.43 2.35 3.29
CA CYS A 272 -5.24 2.86 4.64
C CYS A 272 -5.03 4.38 4.66
N ASN A 273 -5.44 4.98 5.77
CA ASN A 273 -5.17 6.36 6.11
C ASN A 273 -4.05 6.42 7.15
N VAL A 274 -2.97 7.09 6.82
CA VAL A 274 -1.78 7.26 7.67
C VAL A 274 -1.81 8.65 8.27
N SER A 275 -1.82 8.72 9.60
CA SER A 275 -1.79 9.97 10.36
C SER A 275 -0.44 10.10 11.07
N ILE A 276 0.28 11.17 10.78
CA ILE A 276 1.59 11.46 11.36
C ILE A 276 1.43 12.65 12.31
N ALA A 277 1.75 12.45 13.58
CA ALA A 277 1.70 13.49 14.59
C ALA A 277 2.84 14.50 14.36
N LEU A 278 2.52 15.77 14.45
CA LEU A 278 3.49 16.88 14.41
C LEU A 278 3.88 17.31 15.83
N PRO A 279 4.95 18.08 15.97
CA PRO A 279 5.30 18.67 17.25
C PRO A 279 4.15 19.48 17.83
N ASP A 280 4.05 19.47 19.16
CA ASP A 280 3.06 20.24 19.89
C ASP A 280 3.13 21.72 19.54
N ARG A 281 1.95 22.33 19.42
CA ARG A 281 1.79 23.78 19.16
C ARG A 281 0.85 24.37 20.20
N GLU A 282 1.17 25.56 20.61
CA GLU A 282 0.26 26.39 21.39
C GLU A 282 -0.67 27.14 20.44
N GLY A 283 -1.94 27.19 20.77
CA GLY A 283 -2.93 27.88 19.96
C GLY A 283 -4.10 28.37 20.80
N LEU A 284 -4.77 29.39 20.30
CA LEU A 284 -5.97 29.94 20.88
C LEU A 284 -7.19 29.17 20.37
N PHE A 285 -7.90 28.53 21.27
CA PHE A 285 -9.08 27.73 20.94
C PHE A 285 -10.36 28.50 21.26
N VAL A 286 -11.27 28.49 20.28
CA VAL A 286 -12.61 29.02 20.40
C VAL A 286 -13.62 27.94 19.95
N PRO A 287 -14.84 27.91 20.51
CA PRO A 287 -15.88 27.01 20.01
C PRO A 287 -16.17 27.28 18.53
N LEU A 288 -16.40 26.22 17.74
CA LEU A 288 -16.61 26.33 16.31
C LEU A 288 -17.82 27.21 15.96
N ASN A 289 -18.87 27.23 16.79
CA ASN A 289 -20.05 28.07 16.67
C ASN A 289 -19.82 29.56 16.97
N ALA A 290 -18.64 29.90 17.52
CA ALA A 290 -18.23 31.31 17.73
C ALA A 290 -17.54 31.90 16.49
N ILE A 291 -17.26 31.08 15.46
CA ILE A 291 -16.63 31.52 14.21
C ILE A 291 -17.72 31.84 13.19
N TYR A 292 -17.90 33.14 12.91
CA TYR A 292 -18.81 33.59 11.88
C TYR A 292 -18.05 34.04 10.65
N ARG A 293 -18.34 33.44 9.49
CA ARG A 293 -17.82 33.90 8.20
C ARG A 293 -18.80 34.91 7.59
N LEU A 294 -18.37 36.15 7.46
CA LEU A 294 -19.08 37.12 6.64
C LEU A 294 -18.99 36.70 5.16
N ALA A 295 -20.13 36.48 4.54
CA ALA A 295 -20.20 36.19 3.12
C ALA A 295 -19.61 37.37 2.33
N GLY A 296 -18.46 37.16 1.66
CA GLY A 296 -17.83 38.19 0.81
C GLY A 296 -16.40 38.60 1.20
N THR A 297 -15.88 38.16 2.34
CA THR A 297 -14.46 38.35 2.66
C THR A 297 -13.68 37.13 2.29
N ALA A 298 -12.90 37.22 1.19
CA ALA A 298 -11.86 36.25 0.87
C ALA A 298 -10.64 36.58 1.73
N GLU A 299 -10.28 35.65 2.64
CA GLU A 299 -8.92 35.46 3.14
C GLU A 299 -8.55 33.99 2.99
#